data_a3c44aef8c2a21988f939c0a21e8f9b7
#
_entry.id   a3c44aef8c2a21988f939c0a21e8f9b7
#
_cell.length_a   1.000
_cell.length_b   1.000
_cell.length_c   1.000
_cell.angle_alpha   90.00
_cell.angle_beta   90.00
_cell.angle_gamma   90.00
#
_symmetry.space_group_name_H-M   'P 1'
#
loop_
_entity.id
_entity.type
_entity.pdbx_description
1 polymer ?
#
loop_
_entity_poly.entity_id
_entity_poly.type
_entity_poly.pdbx_seq_one_letter_code
_entity_poly.pdbx_strand_id
1 'polypeptide(L)' 'MAKALIGHLNSDLRDPRLAVENARLRNRVAELESLVLRLSEENDKLMAARAADILTAEPAQEMQPA' A
#
# COMPACT_ATOMS: atom_id res chain seq x y z
N MET A 1 38.14 -14.79 9.52
CA MET A 1 37.17 -13.70 9.48
C MET A 1 36.28 -13.80 8.28
N ALA A 2 36.86 -13.85 7.10
CA ALA A 2 36.05 -14.05 5.91
C ALA A 2 35.27 -15.36 5.97
N LYS A 3 35.87 -16.32 6.59
CA LYS A 3 35.19 -17.62 6.72
C LYS A 3 33.92 -17.51 7.56
N ALA A 4 33.99 -16.69 8.59
CA ALA A 4 32.82 -16.52 9.45
C ALA A 4 31.68 -15.88 8.68
N LEU A 5 31.99 -14.87 7.87
CA LEU A 5 30.97 -14.21 7.06
C LEU A 5 30.42 -15.16 6.01
N ILE A 6 31.31 -15.91 5.38
CA ILE A 6 30.87 -16.86 4.36
C ILE A 6 30.02 -17.96 4.99
N GLY A 7 30.42 -18.40 6.19
CA GLY A 7 29.65 -19.40 6.88
C GLY A 7 28.26 -18.92 7.22
N HIS A 8 28.18 -17.65 7.64
CA HIS A 8 26.88 -17.07 7.96
C HIS A 8 25.99 -16.99 6.74
N LEU A 9 26.55 -16.54 5.63
CA LEU A 9 25.80 -16.50 4.38
C LEU A 9 25.38 -17.87 3.93
N ASN A 10 26.28 -18.84 4.06
CA ASN A 10 25.97 -20.21 3.69
C ASN A 10 24.85 -20.77 4.53
N SER A 11 24.81 -20.40 5.79
CA SER A 11 23.75 -20.86 6.66
C SER A 11 22.39 -20.39 6.15
N ASP A 12 22.33 -19.12 5.75
CA ASP A 12 21.10 -18.58 5.19
C ASP A 12 20.74 -19.26 3.88
N LEU A 13 21.75 -19.50 3.06
CA LEU A 13 21.52 -20.15 1.77
C LEU A 13 21.12 -21.61 1.93
N ARG A 14 21.59 -22.23 2.98
CA ARG A 14 21.28 -23.65 3.20
C ARG A 14 19.85 -23.87 3.66
N ASP A 15 19.22 -22.85 4.18
CA ASP A 15 17.86 -22.99 4.63
C ASP A 15 16.91 -22.51 3.56
N PRO A 16 16.47 -23.39 2.67
CA PRO A 16 15.54 -22.99 1.63
C PRO A 16 14.22 -22.52 2.18
N ARG A 17 13.89 -22.97 3.39
CA ARG A 17 12.65 -22.55 4.03
C ARG A 17 12.68 -21.06 4.32
N LEU A 18 13.81 -20.58 4.84
CA LEU A 18 13.94 -19.15 5.12
C LEU A 18 13.93 -18.33 3.85
N ALA A 19 14.61 -18.82 2.82
CA ALA A 19 14.64 -18.11 1.56
C ALA A 19 13.25 -18.01 0.95
N VAL A 20 12.50 -19.10 1.01
CA VAL A 20 11.15 -19.12 0.49
C VAL A 20 10.26 -18.20 1.31
N GLU A 21 10.40 -18.24 2.63
CA GLU A 21 9.60 -17.38 3.48
C GLU A 21 9.92 -15.92 3.27
N ASN A 22 11.19 -15.60 3.10
CA ASN A 22 11.57 -14.21 2.84
C ASN A 22 10.98 -13.72 1.53
N ALA A 23 11.04 -14.55 0.49
CA ALA A 23 10.47 -14.18 -0.79
C ALA A 23 8.96 -14.02 -0.66
N ARG A 24 8.33 -14.88 0.08
CA ARG A 24 6.89 -14.82 0.29
C ARG A 24 6.50 -13.56 1.03
N LEU A 25 7.26 -13.21 2.05
CA LEU A 25 6.98 -12.01 2.83
C LEU A 25 7.20 -10.76 1.99
N ARG A 26 8.24 -10.76 1.17
CA ARG A 26 8.48 -9.63 0.29
C ARG A 26 7.35 -9.45 -0.71
N ASN A 27 6.89 -10.56 -1.25
CA ASN A 27 5.76 -10.50 -2.17
C ASN A 27 4.52 -9.99 -1.46
N ARG A 28 4.32 -10.42 -0.23
CA ARG A 28 3.18 -9.97 0.55
C ARG A 28 3.25 -8.49 0.83
N VAL A 29 4.43 -8.00 1.17
CA VAL A 29 4.62 -6.58 1.42
C VAL A 29 4.34 -5.78 0.15
N ALA A 30 4.84 -6.27 -0.98
CA ALA A 30 4.60 -5.59 -2.25
C ALA A 30 3.11 -5.56 -2.58
N GLU A 31 2.40 -6.63 -2.32
CA GLU A 31 0.96 -6.68 -2.53
C GLU A 31 0.24 -5.69 -1.64
N LEU A 32 0.63 -5.64 -0.38
CA LEU A 32 0.00 -4.73 0.56
C LEU A 32 0.28 -3.28 0.20
N GLU A 33 1.50 -3.00 -0.25
CA GLU A 33 1.84 -1.66 -0.69
C GLU A 33 1.02 -1.24 -1.90
N SER A 34 0.84 -2.16 -2.83
CA SER A 34 0.00 -1.90 -3.99
C SER A 34 -1.43 -1.63 -3.57
N LEU A 35 -1.92 -2.41 -2.63
CA LEU A 35 -3.27 -2.25 -2.14
C LEU A 35 -3.45 -0.91 -1.47
N VAL A 36 -2.49 -0.51 -0.66
CA VAL A 36 -2.54 0.78 0.02
C VAL A 36 -2.57 1.92 -0.99
N LEU A 37 -1.75 1.83 -2.03
CA LEU A 37 -1.76 2.85 -3.07
C LEU A 37 -3.10 2.92 -3.77
N ARG A 38 -3.67 1.78 -4.09
CA ARG A 38 -4.97 1.74 -4.76
C ARG A 38 -6.06 2.32 -3.88
N LEU A 39 -6.06 1.94 -2.61
CA LEU A 39 -7.05 2.46 -1.68
C LEU A 39 -6.90 3.96 -1.50
N SER A 40 -5.68 4.44 -1.46
CA SER A 40 -5.41 5.86 -1.34
C SER A 40 -5.93 6.61 -2.55
N GLU A 41 -5.71 6.06 -3.74
CA GLU A 41 -6.22 6.67 -4.97
C GLU A 41 -7.74 6.68 -5.00
N GLU A 42 -8.33 5.58 -4.58
CA GLU A 42 -9.79 5.51 -4.54
C GLU A 42 -10.37 6.48 -3.53
N ASN A 43 -9.71 6.59 -2.39
CA ASN A 43 -10.12 7.57 -1.40
C ASN A 43 -10.05 8.98 -1.95
N ASP A 44 -8.98 9.31 -2.64
CA ASP A 44 -8.83 10.63 -3.22
C ASP A 44 -9.93 10.90 -4.23
N LYS A 45 -10.25 9.91 -5.05
CA LYS A 45 -11.32 10.04 -6.03
C LYS A 45 -12.66 10.24 -5.35
N LEU A 46 -12.92 9.46 -4.32
CA LEU A 46 -14.18 9.59 -3.59
C LEU A 46 -14.29 10.94 -2.92
N MET A 47 -13.20 11.41 -2.35
CA MET A 47 -13.22 12.72 -1.71
C MET A 47 -13.40 13.83 -2.72
N ALA A 48 -12.78 13.69 -3.89
CA ALA A 48 -12.94 14.68 -4.94
C ALA A 48 -14.37 14.68 -5.46
N ALA A 49 -14.94 13.49 -5.64
CA ALA A 49 -16.31 13.41 -6.10
C ALA A 49 -17.28 13.97 -5.08
N ARG A 50 -17.00 13.71 -3.81
CA ARG A 50 -17.84 14.23 -2.74
C ARG A 50 -17.73 15.76 -2.65
N ALA A 51 -16.54 16.27 -2.80
CA ALA A 51 -16.34 17.71 -2.79
C ALA A 51 -17.08 18.36 -3.95
N ALA A 52 -17.05 17.72 -5.11
CA ALA A 52 -17.77 18.25 -6.27
C ALA A 52 -19.27 18.23 -6.01
N ASP A 53 -19.76 17.15 -5.38
CA ASP A 53 -21.18 17.07 -5.05
C ASP A 53 -21.57 18.17 -4.07
N ILE A 54 -20.74 18.40 -3.07
CA ILE A 54 -21.01 19.43 -2.09
C ILE A 54 -21.02 20.81 -2.77
N LEU A 55 -20.06 21.04 -3.64
CA LEU A 55 -19.98 22.32 -4.33
C LEU A 55 -21.18 22.56 -5.24
N THR A 56 -21.67 21.50 -5.88
CA THR A 56 -22.84 21.63 -6.71
C THR A 56 -24.11 21.79 -5.89
N ALA A 57 -24.15 21.18 -4.73
CA ALA A 57 -25.33 21.24 -3.88
C ALA A 57 -25.45 22.59 -3.16
N GLU A 58 -24.34 23.18 -2.81
CA GLU A 58 -24.35 24.42 -2.04
C GLU A 58 -25.08 25.55 -2.74
N PRO A 59 -24.81 25.83 -4.00
CA PRO A 59 -25.54 26.92 -4.66
C PRO A 59 -27.05 26.71 -4.68
N ALA A 60 -27.45 25.45 -4.89
CA ALA A 60 -28.87 25.14 -4.88
C ALA A 60 -29.46 25.37 -3.50
N GLN A 61 -28.73 25.00 -2.47
CA GLN A 61 -29.20 25.17 -1.12
C GLN A 61 -29.28 26.65 -0.75
N GLU A 62 -28.34 27.43 -1.19
CA GLU A 62 -28.35 28.86 -0.92
C GLU A 62 -29.52 29.54 -1.57
N MET A 63 -29.93 29.04 -2.70
CA MET A 63 -31.06 29.63 -3.40
C MET A 63 -32.37 29.28 -2.74
N GLN A 64 -32.47 28.13 -2.13
CA GLN A 64 -33.70 27.64 -1.57
C GLN A 64 -34.20 28.46 -0.39
N PRO A 65 -33.36 28.77 0.58
CA PRO A 65 -33.88 29.45 1.77
C PRO A 65 -34.47 30.83 1.51
N ALA A 66 -34.02 31.42 0.45
CA ALA A 66 -34.60 32.72 0.15
C ALA A 66 -36.06 32.62 -0.14
#